data_4275519154fe93813ed2233380400c85
#
_entry.id   4275519154fe93813ed2233380400c85
#
_cell.length_a   1.000
_cell.length_b   1.000
_cell.length_c   1.000
_cell.angle_alpha   90.00
_cell.angle_beta   90.00
_cell.angle_gamma   90.00
#
_symmetry.space_group_name_H-M   'P 1'
#
loop_
_entity.id
_entity.type
_entity.pdbx_description
1 polymer ?
#
loop_
_entity_poly.entity_id
_entity_poly.type
_entity_poly.pdbx_seq_one_letter_code
_entity_poly.pdbx_strand_id
1 'polypeptide(L)' 'MEMEKYPNNSIGDNAREIDENSSDISDNRQGLTETFESTLTNADDVAINRQAIEELYEMLTTESEVK' A
#
# COMPACT_ATOMS: atom_id res chain seq x y z
N MET A 1 1.58 4.75 -47.97
CA MET A 1 0.99 3.55 -47.41
C MET A 1 0.05 3.92 -46.27
N GLU A 2 -1.06 3.26 -46.23
CA GLU A 2 -2.04 3.52 -45.17
C GLU A 2 -1.51 3.34 -43.78
N MET A 3 -0.64 2.34 -43.60
CA MET A 3 -0.07 2.03 -42.28
C MET A 3 0.80 3.13 -41.72
N GLU A 4 1.37 3.97 -42.58
CA GLU A 4 2.20 5.07 -42.14
C GLU A 4 1.41 6.21 -41.53
N LYS A 5 0.11 6.27 -41.81
CA LYS A 5 -0.76 7.30 -41.25
C LYS A 5 -1.13 7.02 -39.79
N TYR A 6 -0.97 5.79 -39.36
CA TYR A 6 -1.37 5.37 -38.02
C TYR A 6 -0.27 4.55 -37.35
N PRO A 7 0.93 5.14 -37.20
CA PRO A 7 2.07 4.38 -36.65
C PRO A 7 1.83 3.84 -35.24
N ASN A 8 1.02 4.53 -34.46
CA ASN A 8 0.74 4.12 -33.09
C ASN A 8 -0.34 3.06 -33.00
N ASN A 9 -0.93 2.70 -34.15
CA ASN A 9 -1.98 1.68 -34.20
C ASN A 9 -1.52 0.42 -34.90
N SER A 10 -0.21 0.25 -35.10
CA SER A 10 0.32 -0.96 -35.72
C SER A 10 0.19 -2.12 -34.77
N ILE A 11 0.13 -3.35 -35.31
CA ILE A 11 0.05 -4.56 -34.49
C ILE A 11 1.26 -4.68 -33.55
N GLY A 12 2.45 -4.34 -34.06
CA GLY A 12 3.67 -4.39 -33.28
C GLY A 12 3.65 -3.41 -32.12
N ASP A 13 3.19 -2.18 -32.38
CA ASP A 13 3.08 -1.17 -31.33
C ASP A 13 2.07 -1.57 -30.28
N ASN A 14 0.94 -2.10 -30.72
CA ASN A 14 -0.10 -2.55 -29.79
C ASN A 14 0.38 -3.71 -28.93
N ALA A 15 1.11 -4.65 -29.52
CA ALA A 15 1.66 -5.76 -28.78
C ALA A 15 2.64 -5.28 -27.69
N ARG A 16 3.51 -4.31 -28.05
CA ARG A 16 4.44 -3.74 -27.09
C ARG A 16 3.72 -3.02 -25.96
N GLU A 17 2.70 -2.25 -26.30
CA GLU A 17 1.94 -1.52 -25.30
C GLU A 17 1.19 -2.45 -24.36
N ILE A 18 0.67 -3.56 -24.88
CA ILE A 18 0.02 -4.57 -24.06
C ILE A 18 1.02 -5.17 -23.06
N ASP A 19 2.23 -5.47 -23.54
CA ASP A 19 3.27 -6.01 -22.65
C ASP A 19 3.66 -5.00 -21.58
N GLU A 20 3.82 -3.74 -21.96
CA GLU A 20 4.14 -2.68 -21.00
C GLU A 20 3.02 -2.53 -19.96
N ASN A 21 1.78 -2.56 -20.42
CA ASN A 21 0.63 -2.47 -19.53
C ASN A 21 0.57 -3.66 -18.58
N SER A 22 0.88 -4.85 -19.06
CA SER A 22 0.92 -6.04 -18.21
C SER A 22 1.98 -5.91 -17.12
N SER A 23 3.14 -5.40 -17.48
CA SER A 23 4.21 -5.16 -16.51
C SER A 23 3.80 -4.13 -15.48
N ASP A 24 3.19 -3.03 -15.92
CA ASP A 24 2.73 -1.97 -15.02
C ASP A 24 1.65 -2.49 -14.06
N ILE A 25 0.75 -3.31 -14.57
CA ILE A 25 -0.31 -3.92 -13.75
C ILE A 25 0.31 -4.80 -12.66
N SER A 26 1.32 -5.58 -13.03
CA SER A 26 2.03 -6.44 -12.08
C SER A 26 2.71 -5.61 -11.00
N ASP A 27 3.40 -4.55 -11.40
CA ASP A 27 4.09 -3.66 -10.46
C ASP A 27 3.09 -2.98 -9.53
N ASN A 28 1.97 -2.53 -10.07
CA ASN A 28 0.93 -1.88 -9.30
C ASN A 28 0.31 -2.84 -8.28
N ARG A 29 0.12 -4.09 -8.68
CA ARG A 29 -0.41 -5.11 -7.78
C ARG A 29 0.55 -5.35 -6.62
N GLN A 30 1.83 -5.43 -6.91
CA GLN A 30 2.84 -5.58 -5.86
C GLN A 30 2.84 -4.39 -4.92
N GLY A 31 2.76 -3.18 -5.46
CA GLY A 31 2.69 -1.97 -4.65
C GLY A 31 1.48 -1.94 -3.75
N LEU A 32 0.33 -2.38 -4.27
CA LEU A 32 -0.89 -2.45 -3.47
C LEU A 32 -0.76 -3.48 -2.34
N THR A 33 -0.16 -4.62 -2.63
CA THR A 33 0.08 -5.65 -1.61
C THR A 33 0.97 -5.11 -0.49
N GLU A 34 2.06 -4.46 -0.85
CA GLU A 34 2.98 -3.88 0.12
C GLU A 34 2.30 -2.80 0.96
N THR A 35 1.50 -1.96 0.32
CA THR A 35 0.76 -0.92 1.02
C THR A 35 -0.25 -1.52 1.99
N PHE A 36 -0.94 -2.57 1.57
CA PHE A 36 -1.90 -3.26 2.43
C PHE A 36 -1.20 -3.85 3.66
N GLU A 37 -0.05 -4.49 3.45
CA GLU A 37 0.72 -5.07 4.55
C GLU A 37 1.18 -3.98 5.53
N SER A 38 1.65 -2.85 5.01
CA SER A 38 2.04 -1.72 5.85
C SER A 38 0.85 -1.18 6.64
N THR A 39 -0.31 -1.13 6.01
CA THR A 39 -1.54 -0.68 6.67
C THR A 39 -1.90 -1.59 7.84
N LEU A 40 -1.78 -2.91 7.65
CA LEU A 40 -2.05 -3.86 8.73
C LEU A 40 -1.06 -3.70 9.87
N THR A 41 0.22 -3.54 9.55
CA THR A 41 1.26 -3.33 10.56
C THR A 41 0.98 -2.04 11.35
N ASN A 42 0.63 -0.98 10.64
CA ASN A 42 0.32 0.29 11.29
C ASN A 42 -0.89 0.18 12.21
N ALA A 43 -1.91 -0.58 11.79
CA ALA A 43 -3.09 -0.80 12.64
C ALA A 43 -2.73 -1.56 13.91
N ASP A 44 -1.86 -2.57 13.79
CA ASP A 44 -1.38 -3.31 14.96
C ASP A 44 -0.59 -2.42 15.89
N ASP A 45 0.29 -1.59 15.34
CA ASP A 45 1.09 -0.67 16.14
C ASP A 45 0.22 0.34 16.88
N VAL A 46 -0.83 0.83 16.23
CA VAL A 46 -1.77 1.74 16.88
C VAL A 46 -2.45 1.05 18.06
N ALA A 47 -2.88 -0.20 17.88
CA ALA A 47 -3.53 -0.96 18.94
C ALA A 47 -2.57 -1.19 20.11
N ILE A 48 -1.33 -1.55 19.84
CA ILE A 48 -0.30 -1.75 20.86
C ILE A 48 -0.04 -0.45 21.62
N ASN A 49 0.08 0.65 20.87
CA ASN A 49 0.33 1.96 21.48
C ASN A 49 -0.84 2.40 22.34
N ARG A 50 -2.07 2.12 21.91
CA ARG A 50 -3.26 2.45 22.70
C ARG A 50 -3.25 1.67 24.01
N GLN A 51 -2.95 0.39 23.95
CA GLN A 51 -2.89 -0.44 25.17
C GLN A 51 -1.81 0.07 26.11
N ALA A 52 -0.65 0.43 25.58
CA ALA A 52 0.44 0.96 26.40
C ALA A 52 0.03 2.27 27.10
N ILE A 53 -0.69 3.13 26.38
CA ILE A 53 -1.18 4.39 26.94
C ILE A 53 -2.19 4.11 28.06
N GLU A 54 -3.09 3.17 27.85
CA GLU A 54 -4.07 2.79 28.87
C GLU A 54 -3.40 2.24 30.12
N GLU A 55 -2.38 1.39 29.93
CA GLU A 55 -1.62 0.83 31.06
C GLU A 55 -0.89 1.91 31.82
N LEU A 56 -0.28 2.85 31.11
CA LEU A 56 0.41 3.97 31.76
C LEU A 56 -0.57 4.83 32.54
N TYR A 57 -1.73 5.08 31.98
CA TYR A 57 -2.76 5.85 32.66
C TYR A 57 -3.22 5.16 33.93
N GLU A 58 -3.42 3.85 33.88
CA GLU A 58 -3.81 3.07 35.04
C GLU A 58 -2.73 3.10 36.13
N MET A 59 -1.49 2.98 35.72
CA MET A 59 -0.36 3.04 36.68
C MET A 59 -0.28 4.38 37.36
N LEU A 60 -0.44 5.46 36.60
CA LEU A 60 -0.42 6.81 37.17
C LEU A 60 -1.60 7.04 38.14
N THR A 61 -2.77 6.55 37.74
CA THR A 61 -3.96 6.69 38.59
C THR A 61 -3.83 5.90 39.89
N THR A 62 -3.35 4.67 39.79
CA THR A 62 -3.15 3.82 40.95
C THR A 62 -2.13 4.44 41.91
N GLU A 63 -1.04 4.93 41.36
CA GLU A 63 0.00 5.57 42.19
C GLU A 63 -0.53 6.81 42.87
N SER A 64 -1.35 7.58 42.19
CA SER A 64 -1.99 8.77 42.76
C SER A 64 -2.92 8.40 43.89
N GLU A 65 -3.64 7.28 43.77
CA GLU A 65 -4.58 6.83 44.80
C GLU A 65 -3.86 6.36 46.07
N VAL A 66 -2.66 5.78 45.90
CA VAL A 66 -1.89 5.28 47.03
C VAL A 66 -1.37 6.42 47.89
N LYS A 67 -1.09 7.55 47.27
CA LYS A 67 -0.63 8.73 48.01
C LYS A 67 -1.77 9.43 48.74
#